data_929637100042adca8c5ec5b0c7641bc8
#
_entry.id   929637100042adca8c5ec5b0c7641bc8
#
_cell.length_a   1.000
_cell.length_b   1.000
_cell.length_c   1.000
_cell.angle_alpha   90.00
_cell.angle_beta   90.00
_cell.angle_gamma   90.00
#
_symmetry.space_group_name_H-M   'P 1'
#
loop_
_entity.id
_entity.type
_entity.pdbx_description
1 polymer ?
#
loop_
_entity_poly.entity_id
_entity_poly.type
_entity_poly.pdbx_seq_one_letter_code
_entity_poly.pdbx_strand_id
1 'polypeptide(L)'
;MKLIGKFMSPFTRRVAVSLKIQGVEFEHLDLSTATDGDEVRKYNPMVRVPTVVLDDNTTLIDSDAILDWFDEKAGPKDRLVPESGEPRRNVLQLVSWAT
;
A
#
# COMPACT_ATOMS: atom_id res chain seq x y z
N MET A 1 10.34 -4.47 6.79
CA MET A 1 8.97 -4.39 6.26
C MET A 1 8.91 -5.05 4.89
N LYS A 2 7.84 -5.75 4.60
CA LYS A 2 7.67 -6.49 3.34
C LYS A 2 6.45 -5.99 2.59
N LEU A 3 6.59 -5.80 1.28
CA LEU A 3 5.48 -5.54 0.37
C LEU A 3 5.30 -6.76 -0.52
N ILE A 4 4.14 -7.37 -0.44
CA ILE A 4 3.82 -8.61 -1.15
C ILE A 4 2.89 -8.30 -2.31
N GLY A 5 3.28 -8.74 -3.49
CA GLY A 5 2.49 -8.59 -4.70
C GLY A 5 3.34 -8.30 -5.92
N LYS A 6 2.86 -8.70 -7.09
CA LYS A 6 3.53 -8.40 -8.36
C LYS A 6 3.20 -6.98 -8.82
N PHE A 7 4.14 -6.35 -9.49
CA PHE A 7 3.92 -5.01 -10.06
C PHE A 7 2.97 -5.00 -11.26
N MET A 8 2.53 -6.14 -11.72
CA MET A 8 1.41 -6.20 -12.67
C MET A 8 0.11 -5.71 -12.05
N SER A 9 -0.06 -5.87 -10.74
CA SER A 9 -1.21 -5.32 -10.03
C SER A 9 -1.10 -3.81 -9.91
N PRO A 10 -2.07 -3.05 -10.42
CA PRO A 10 -2.06 -1.59 -10.25
C PRO A 10 -2.13 -1.19 -8.77
N PHE A 11 -2.76 -1.99 -7.94
CA PHE A 11 -2.86 -1.73 -6.51
C PHE A 11 -1.53 -1.93 -5.80
N THR A 12 -0.76 -2.95 -6.17
CA THR A 12 0.60 -3.15 -5.65
C THR A 12 1.51 -2.01 -6.10
N ARG A 13 1.44 -1.61 -7.38
CA ARG A 13 2.24 -0.49 -7.89
C ARG A 13 1.94 0.81 -7.15
N ARG A 14 0.66 1.07 -6.91
CA ARG A 14 0.21 2.26 -6.19
C ARG A 14 0.89 2.36 -4.83
N VAL A 15 0.92 1.28 -4.08
CA VAL A 15 1.59 1.23 -2.78
C VAL A 15 3.10 1.41 -2.92
N ALA A 16 3.72 0.67 -3.83
CA ALA A 16 5.18 0.74 -4.02
C ALA A 16 5.64 2.15 -4.40
N VAL A 17 4.95 2.80 -5.33
CA VAL A 17 5.30 4.16 -5.76
C VAL A 17 5.14 5.15 -4.60
N SER A 18 4.05 5.05 -3.85
CA SER A 18 3.79 5.92 -2.71
C SER A 18 4.86 5.78 -1.64
N LEU A 19 5.23 4.55 -1.31
CA LEU A 19 6.29 4.30 -0.32
C LEU A 19 7.63 4.85 -0.78
N LYS A 20 7.97 4.71 -2.06
CA LYS A 20 9.21 5.27 -2.61
C LYS A 20 9.22 6.78 -2.54
N ILE A 21 8.12 7.45 -2.87
CA ILE A 21 8.01 8.90 -2.77
C ILE A 21 8.21 9.36 -1.33
N GLN A 22 7.66 8.62 -0.37
CA GLN A 22 7.75 8.93 1.06
C GLN A 22 9.08 8.52 1.69
N GLY A 23 9.98 7.88 0.92
CA GLY A 23 11.28 7.44 1.42
C GLY A 23 11.23 6.24 2.35
N VAL A 24 10.19 5.43 2.26
CA VAL A 24 10.01 4.24 3.08
C VAL A 24 10.65 3.05 2.37
N GLU A 25 11.61 2.39 3.03
CA GLU A 25 12.27 1.20 2.50
C GLU A 25 11.43 -0.05 2.78
N PHE A 26 11.41 -0.97 1.81
CA PHE A 26 10.71 -2.23 1.95
C PHE A 26 11.38 -3.34 1.14
N GLU A 27 11.22 -4.57 1.59
CA GLU A 27 11.58 -5.76 0.83
C GLU A 27 10.39 -6.14 -0.05
N HIS A 28 10.61 -6.28 -1.35
CA HIS A 28 9.55 -6.67 -2.29
C HIS A 28 9.50 -8.18 -2.44
N LEU A 29 8.36 -8.78 -2.13
CA LEU A 29 8.10 -10.20 -2.38
C LEU A 29 7.21 -10.31 -3.63
N ASP A 30 7.82 -10.77 -4.72
CA ASP A 30 7.19 -10.84 -6.05
C ASP A 30 6.29 -12.07 -6.17
N LEU A 31 5.20 -12.11 -5.39
CA LEU A 31 4.26 -13.21 -5.32
C LEU A 31 2.93 -12.88 -6.00
N SER A 32 2.36 -13.86 -6.69
CA SER A 32 1.07 -13.75 -7.38
C SER A 32 0.00 -14.54 -6.65
N THR A 33 -1.20 -13.98 -6.51
CA THR A 33 -2.34 -14.73 -5.97
C THR A 33 -2.78 -15.87 -6.90
N ALA A 34 -2.45 -15.77 -8.19
CA ALA A 34 -2.83 -16.78 -9.17
C ALA A 34 -1.95 -18.04 -9.10
N THR A 35 -0.63 -17.87 -8.84
CA THR A 35 0.33 -18.98 -8.86
C THR A 35 0.97 -19.27 -7.51
N ASP A 36 1.01 -18.28 -6.61
CA ASP A 36 1.70 -18.36 -5.32
C ASP A 36 0.74 -18.23 -4.13
N GLY A 37 -0.52 -18.62 -4.31
CA GLY A 37 -1.55 -18.43 -3.30
C GLY A 37 -1.19 -19.00 -1.92
N ASP A 38 -0.51 -20.15 -1.87
CA ASP A 38 -0.11 -20.76 -0.61
C ASP A 38 0.96 -19.92 0.11
N GLU A 39 1.88 -19.32 -0.63
CA GLU A 39 2.88 -18.44 -0.05
C GLU A 39 2.24 -17.14 0.45
N VAL A 40 1.34 -16.55 -0.33
CA VAL A 40 0.61 -15.34 0.07
C VAL A 40 -0.22 -15.61 1.33
N ARG A 41 -0.83 -16.80 1.43
CA ARG A 41 -1.66 -17.17 2.58
C ARG A 41 -0.89 -17.15 3.90
N LYS A 42 0.42 -17.36 3.87
CA LYS A 42 1.26 -17.30 5.07
C LYS A 42 1.25 -15.91 5.70
N TYR A 43 1.04 -14.88 4.88
CA TYR A 43 1.03 -13.48 5.32
C TYR A 43 -0.37 -12.90 5.40
N ASN A 44 -1.26 -13.33 4.51
CA ASN A 44 -2.64 -12.83 4.43
C ASN A 44 -3.60 -13.99 4.14
N PRO A 45 -4.42 -14.40 5.13
CA PRO A 45 -5.38 -15.49 4.94
C PRO A 45 -6.39 -15.26 3.82
N MET A 46 -6.67 -14.00 3.47
CA MET A 46 -7.57 -13.65 2.38
C MET A 46 -6.94 -13.83 1.00
N VAL A 47 -5.63 -14.09 0.95
CA VAL A 47 -4.88 -14.32 -0.30
C VAL A 47 -5.12 -13.17 -1.29
N ARG A 48 -4.81 -11.95 -0.86
CA ARG A 48 -4.93 -10.75 -1.67
C ARG A 48 -3.62 -9.96 -1.69
N VAL A 49 -3.39 -9.25 -2.77
CA VAL A 49 -2.27 -8.33 -2.89
C VAL A 49 -2.80 -6.94 -3.26
N PRO A 50 -2.15 -5.84 -2.83
CA PRO A 50 -0.95 -5.82 -2.01
C PRO A 50 -1.22 -6.21 -0.55
N THR A 51 -0.23 -6.82 0.06
CA THR A 51 -0.19 -7.07 1.50
C THR A 51 1.12 -6.49 2.02
N VAL A 52 1.07 -5.76 3.13
CA VAL A 52 2.26 -5.21 3.78
C VAL A 52 2.42 -5.87 5.14
N VAL A 53 3.64 -6.33 5.43
CA VAL A 53 4.00 -6.85 6.76
C VAL A 53 4.96 -5.86 7.39
N LEU A 54 4.53 -5.22 8.46
CA LEU A 54 5.34 -4.25 9.19
C LEU A 54 6.43 -4.95 10.01
N ASP A 55 7.38 -4.16 10.51
CA ASP A 55 8.51 -4.71 11.27
C ASP A 55 8.09 -5.41 12.57
N ASP A 56 6.95 -5.05 13.12
CA ASP A 56 6.36 -5.71 14.29
C ASP A 56 5.49 -6.93 13.94
N ASN A 57 5.53 -7.36 12.67
CA ASN A 57 4.73 -8.46 12.10
C ASN A 57 3.23 -8.17 11.96
N THR A 58 2.81 -6.93 12.16
CA THR A 58 1.43 -6.54 11.83
C THR A 58 1.23 -6.60 10.32
N THR A 59 0.14 -7.21 9.89
CA THR A 59 -0.23 -7.32 8.49
C THR A 59 -1.27 -6.27 8.15
N LEU A 60 -1.00 -5.50 7.08
CA LEU A 60 -1.95 -4.54 6.53
C LEU A 60 -2.42 -5.03 5.17
N ILE A 61 -3.70 -4.96 4.93
CA ILE A 61 -4.32 -5.34 3.65
C ILE A 61 -5.19 -4.21 3.13
N ASP A 62 -5.43 -4.25 1.79
CA ASP A 62 -6.13 -3.21 1.04
C ASP A 62 -5.26 -1.97 0.85
N SER A 63 -5.07 -1.60 -0.42
CA SER A 63 -4.18 -0.50 -0.76
C SER A 63 -4.62 0.84 -0.13
N ASP A 64 -5.91 1.08 0.01
CA ASP A 64 -6.40 2.32 0.63
C ASP A 64 -6.02 2.39 2.11
N ALA A 65 -6.19 1.30 2.85
CA ALA A 65 -5.82 1.25 4.26
C ALA A 65 -4.31 1.33 4.46
N ILE A 66 -3.54 0.67 3.59
CA ILE A 66 -2.08 0.72 3.61
C ILE A 66 -1.60 2.16 3.40
N LEU A 67 -2.12 2.83 2.38
CA LEU A 67 -1.71 4.19 2.06
C LEU A 67 -2.09 5.19 3.15
N ASP A 68 -3.26 5.01 3.76
CA ASP A 68 -3.68 5.87 4.87
C ASP A 68 -2.73 5.75 6.06
N TRP A 69 -2.33 4.53 6.39
CA TRP A 69 -1.37 4.30 7.47
C TRP A 69 -0.05 5.03 7.24
N PHE A 70 0.51 4.92 6.02
CA PHE A 70 1.78 5.56 5.71
C PHE A 70 1.67 7.07 5.58
N ASP A 71 0.52 7.59 5.13
CA ASP A 71 0.27 9.03 5.14
C ASP A 71 0.26 9.58 6.56
N GLU A 72 -0.39 8.89 7.48
CA GLU A 72 -0.42 9.31 8.88
C GLU A 72 0.99 9.32 9.48
N LYS A 73 1.78 8.28 9.19
CA LYS A 73 3.16 8.19 9.68
C LYS A 73 4.08 9.24 9.05
N ALA A 74 3.87 9.57 7.79
CA ALA A 74 4.67 10.56 7.09
C ALA A 74 4.51 11.97 7.68
N GLY A 75 3.35 12.24 8.27
CA GLY A 75 3.06 13.53 8.87
C GLY A 75 2.66 14.60 7.85
N PRO A 76 2.35 15.81 8.32
CA PRO A 76 1.75 16.85 7.47
C PRO A 76 2.59 17.27 6.28
N LYS A 77 3.92 17.18 6.38
CA LYS A 77 4.83 17.65 5.36
C LYS A 77 5.01 16.67 4.21
N ASP A 78 5.05 15.36 4.52
CA ASP A 78 5.41 14.32 3.54
C ASP A 78 4.24 13.46 3.12
N ARG A 79 3.07 13.67 3.68
CA ARG A 79 1.89 12.91 3.29
C ARG A 79 1.46 13.22 1.86
N LEU A 80 0.89 12.24 1.17
CA LEU A 80 0.46 12.39 -0.22
C LEU A 80 -0.98 12.91 -0.32
N VAL A 81 -1.83 12.59 0.64
CA VAL A 81 -3.20 13.11 0.72
C VAL A 81 -3.24 14.18 1.79
N PRO A 82 -3.59 15.43 1.45
CA PRO A 82 -3.71 16.51 2.41
C PRO A 82 -4.65 16.19 3.56
N GLU A 83 -4.40 16.79 4.73
CA GLU A 83 -5.11 16.45 5.96
C GLU A 83 -6.58 16.85 5.96
N SER A 84 -6.93 17.94 5.27
CA SER A 84 -8.29 18.49 5.34
C SER A 84 -8.58 19.46 4.22
N GLY A 85 -9.82 19.89 4.12
CA GLY A 85 -10.28 20.97 3.25
C GLY A 85 -10.32 20.62 1.78
N GLU A 86 -10.33 21.67 0.96
CA GLU A 86 -10.39 21.52 -0.50
C GLU A 86 -9.20 20.75 -1.08
N PRO A 87 -7.96 20.94 -0.60
CA PRO A 87 -6.84 20.14 -1.09
C PRO A 87 -7.06 18.64 -0.89
N ARG A 88 -7.57 18.23 0.27
CA ARG A 88 -7.88 16.82 0.54
C ARG A 88 -8.99 16.32 -0.38
N ARG A 89 -10.07 17.09 -0.49
CA ARG A 89 -11.18 16.74 -1.37
C ARG A 89 -10.71 16.54 -2.81
N ASN A 90 -9.88 17.42 -3.31
CA ASN A 90 -9.41 17.36 -4.69
C ASN A 90 -8.53 16.14 -4.95
N VAL A 91 -7.62 15.83 -4.02
CA VAL A 91 -6.76 14.65 -4.15
C VAL A 91 -7.59 13.36 -4.07
N LEU A 92 -8.51 13.27 -3.11
CA LEU A 92 -9.37 12.10 -2.98
C LEU A 92 -10.24 11.88 -4.22
N GLN A 93 -10.71 12.96 -4.85
CA GLN A 93 -11.48 12.85 -6.09
C GLN A 93 -10.61 12.28 -7.21
N LEU A 94 -9.35 12.73 -7.33
CA LEU A 94 -8.42 12.19 -8.33
C LEU A 94 -8.11 10.71 -8.07
N VAL A 95 -7.91 10.33 -6.81
CA VAL A 95 -7.68 8.94 -6.43
C VAL A 95 -8.88 8.07 -6.83
N SER A 96 -10.09 8.56 -6.56
CA SER A 96 -11.32 7.85 -6.92
C SER A 96 -11.44 7.65 -8.42
N TRP A 97 -11.09 8.66 -9.21
CA TRP A 97 -11.11 8.55 -10.68
C TRP A 97 -10.06 7.56 -11.20
N ALA A 98 -8.93 7.44 -10.51
CA ALA A 98 -7.83 6.55 -10.92
C ALA A 98 -8.05 5.09 -10.51
N THR A 99 -8.92 4.85 -9.57
CA THR A 99 -9.21 3.50 -9.06
C THR A 99 -10.62 3.06 -9.40
#